data_a92ea51a1d12a55e085425c940458ea0
#
_entry.id   a92ea51a1d12a55e085425c940458ea0
#
_cell.length_a   1.000
_cell.length_b   1.000
_cell.length_c   1.000
_cell.angle_alpha   90.00
_cell.angle_beta   90.00
_cell.angle_gamma   90.00
#
_symmetry.space_group_name_H-M   'P 1'
#
loop_
_entity.id
_entity.type
_entity.pdbx_description
1 polymer ?
#
loop_
_entity_poly.entity_id
_entity_poly.type
_entity_poly.pdbx_seq_one_letter_code
_entity_poly.pdbx_strand_id
1 'polypeptide(L)'
;MSSNEAYHEPGAGGDGPGGSSGASGGGSQRSNQLHHQQILNETTYLKPAAKQAYFSDEKVLIPDDDSTNVGFSFRKLWAFTGPGFLMSIAYLDPGNIESDMQSGAAAKYKILWVLLWATVLGLLMQRLAARLGVVTGLHLAEMCYRQYKRLPRWILWIMIEIAIIGSDMQEVIGTAIAIYLLSNKVVPLWGGVLITIVDTFTFLFLDKYGLRKLEFLFGTLITIMAVSFGYEYIVSAPNQGEVLEGMFVPWCSNCNSNVLLQAVGVVGAVIMPHNLYLHSALVKSRDIDRRQTKKVSEANFYFFIEASVALFVSFIINLFVVAVFAHGMYGKTNNDVVEVCKDKSMYEDAKMSFVDNVNGTAIIDADLYKGGLFLGCTFGAVAMYIWGVGILAAGQSSTMTGTYAGQFSMEGFLNLQWPRWCRVLVTRCIAIIPTFCLAMFSKMEDLTSMNDILNAVMSLQLPFAAIPTIAFTSCAAIMGEFVNGLGNKIVSILLTIVVIGVNLYFVVVQVENMEIKGGLLALVCIFAILYILFNLYLVIHMAACMGNQRLMNSRWVQRFVLPSQNSFSIKNANSTYASIFSGQ
;
A
#
# COMPACT_ATOMS: atom_id res chain seq x y z
N MET A 1 -1.91 61.99 1.56
CA MET A 1 -1.14 62.61 0.48
C MET A 1 -1.31 61.70 -0.72
N SER A 2 -2.30 61.95 -1.53
CA SER A 2 -2.42 62.72 -2.79
C SER A 2 -1.48 62.10 -3.84
N SER A 3 -1.91 61.77 -5.06
CA SER A 3 -2.94 62.25 -5.99
C SER A 3 -3.04 61.25 -7.14
N ASN A 4 -4.18 60.80 -7.57
CA ASN A 4 -4.93 61.17 -8.77
C ASN A 4 -4.11 61.66 -9.95
N GLU A 5 -4.34 61.03 -11.11
CA GLU A 5 -4.73 61.74 -12.33
C GLU A 5 -5.28 60.78 -13.40
N ALA A 6 -6.48 61.15 -13.87
CA ALA A 6 -7.21 60.64 -15.04
C ALA A 6 -6.96 61.58 -16.21
N TYR A 7 -7.13 61.12 -17.46
CA TYR A 7 -7.52 61.90 -18.66
C TYR A 7 -7.80 60.90 -19.81
N HIS A 8 -8.89 60.80 -20.37
CA HIS A 8 -9.82 61.57 -21.21
C HIS A 8 -9.89 61.00 -22.63
N GLU A 9 -11.10 60.58 -23.02
CA GLU A 9 -11.57 60.51 -24.44
C GLU A 9 -11.77 61.89 -25.02
N PRO A 10 -11.78 62.04 -26.35
CA PRO A 10 -13.01 62.10 -27.14
C PRO A 10 -12.80 61.58 -28.57
N GLY A 11 -13.76 61.16 -29.40
CA GLY A 11 -15.12 61.55 -29.64
C GLY A 11 -15.41 61.74 -31.11
N ALA A 12 -16.44 61.09 -31.65
CA ALA A 12 -17.39 61.50 -32.66
C ALA A 12 -17.01 61.53 -34.19
N GLY A 13 -17.85 60.87 -34.93
CA GLY A 13 -18.46 61.46 -36.14
C GLY A 13 -18.41 60.69 -37.44
N GLY A 14 -19.57 60.25 -37.95
CA GLY A 14 -20.05 60.58 -39.26
C GLY A 14 -20.46 59.46 -40.24
N ASP A 15 -21.77 59.25 -40.29
CA ASP A 15 -22.64 59.00 -41.50
C ASP A 15 -22.31 57.99 -42.58
N GLY A 16 -23.33 57.12 -42.84
CA GLY A 16 -23.58 56.10 -43.86
C GLY A 16 -23.77 56.63 -45.29
N PRO A 17 -24.48 55.98 -46.20
CA PRO A 17 -25.25 54.68 -46.15
C PRO A 17 -25.01 53.78 -47.41
N GLY A 18 -25.55 52.56 -47.38
CA GLY A 18 -26.07 51.94 -48.64
C GLY A 18 -25.56 50.54 -49.00
N GLY A 19 -26.50 49.60 -49.08
CA GLY A 19 -26.49 48.59 -50.11
C GLY A 19 -26.32 47.11 -49.73
N SER A 20 -27.46 46.49 -49.47
CA SER A 20 -27.94 45.17 -49.96
C SER A 20 -27.07 43.93 -50.05
N SER A 21 -27.66 42.86 -49.51
CA SER A 21 -27.70 41.46 -49.93
C SER A 21 -26.56 40.51 -49.61
N GLY A 22 -26.93 39.40 -48.90
CA GLY A 22 -26.13 38.20 -48.87
C GLY A 22 -26.32 37.33 -47.62
N ALA A 23 -27.44 36.62 -47.52
CA ALA A 23 -27.66 35.57 -46.53
C ALA A 23 -26.79 34.35 -46.87
N SER A 24 -25.71 34.09 -46.11
CA SER A 24 -25.11 32.76 -45.94
C SER A 24 -23.93 32.83 -44.94
N GLY A 25 -24.15 32.86 -43.64
CA GLY A 25 -23.10 32.91 -42.64
C GLY A 25 -23.50 32.37 -41.26
N GLY A 26 -24.76 31.94 -41.12
CA GLY A 26 -25.28 31.51 -39.79
C GLY A 26 -24.89 30.08 -39.36
N GLY A 27 -24.43 29.23 -40.25
CA GLY A 27 -24.11 27.83 -39.97
C GLY A 27 -22.73 27.63 -39.36
N SER A 28 -21.74 28.39 -39.85
CA SER A 28 -20.34 28.24 -39.38
C SER A 28 -20.10 28.78 -37.99
N GLN A 29 -20.72 29.88 -37.64
CA GLN A 29 -20.58 30.45 -36.26
C GLN A 29 -21.29 29.64 -35.19
N ARG A 30 -22.48 29.05 -35.49
CA ARG A 30 -23.15 28.14 -34.60
C ARG A 30 -22.41 26.81 -34.41
N SER A 31 -21.81 26.27 -35.48
CA SER A 31 -20.96 25.07 -35.41
C SER A 31 -19.71 25.34 -34.59
N ASN A 32 -19.06 26.48 -34.76
CA ASN A 32 -17.88 26.87 -34.00
C ASN A 32 -18.22 27.19 -32.52
N GLN A 33 -19.37 27.79 -32.22
CA GLN A 33 -19.81 27.99 -30.83
C GLN A 33 -20.20 26.68 -30.16
N LEU A 34 -20.86 25.76 -30.83
CA LEU A 34 -21.15 24.42 -30.31
C LEU A 34 -19.88 23.61 -30.10
N HIS A 35 -18.93 23.70 -31.04
CA HIS A 35 -17.62 23.06 -30.88
C HIS A 35 -16.79 23.70 -29.76
N HIS A 36 -16.85 25.03 -29.62
CA HIS A 36 -16.19 25.74 -28.52
C HIS A 36 -16.85 25.48 -27.15
N GLN A 37 -18.18 25.34 -27.09
CA GLN A 37 -18.88 24.89 -25.88
C GLN A 37 -18.63 23.40 -25.57
N GLN A 38 -18.49 22.54 -26.57
CA GLN A 38 -18.07 21.15 -26.36
C GLN A 38 -16.63 21.08 -25.84
N ILE A 39 -15.70 21.85 -26.40
CA ILE A 39 -14.31 21.95 -25.94
C ILE A 39 -14.24 22.54 -24.52
N LEU A 40 -15.03 23.57 -24.20
CA LEU A 40 -15.13 24.13 -22.85
C LEU A 40 -15.74 23.14 -21.85
N ASN A 41 -16.73 22.35 -22.26
CA ASN A 41 -17.26 21.26 -21.45
C ASN A 41 -16.25 20.13 -21.27
N GLU A 42 -15.55 19.72 -22.34
CA GLU A 42 -14.46 18.72 -22.24
C GLU A 42 -13.29 19.21 -21.40
N THR A 43 -12.89 20.48 -21.49
CA THR A 43 -11.86 21.08 -20.61
C THR A 43 -12.35 21.24 -19.16
N THR A 44 -13.65 21.39 -18.92
CA THR A 44 -14.22 21.40 -17.57
C THR A 44 -14.17 20.01 -16.93
N TYR A 45 -14.28 18.94 -17.73
CA TYR A 45 -14.09 17.55 -17.26
C TYR A 45 -12.61 17.15 -17.15
N LEU A 46 -11.69 17.89 -17.79
CA LEU A 46 -10.24 17.75 -17.69
C LEU A 46 -9.62 18.73 -16.67
N LYS A 47 -10.44 19.46 -15.88
CA LYS A 47 -9.90 20.09 -14.68
C LYS A 47 -9.11 19.01 -13.96
N PRO A 48 -7.80 19.21 -13.72
CA PRO A 48 -7.06 18.32 -12.85
C PRO A 48 -7.93 18.15 -11.61
N ALA A 49 -8.12 16.90 -11.20
CA ALA A 49 -8.77 16.60 -9.94
C ALA A 49 -8.28 17.63 -8.94
N ALA A 50 -9.22 18.31 -8.27
CA ALA A 50 -8.97 19.50 -7.48
C ALA A 50 -7.61 19.46 -6.83
N LYS A 51 -6.80 20.53 -6.94
CA LYS A 51 -5.43 20.64 -6.46
C LYS A 51 -5.22 19.62 -5.35
N GLN A 52 -4.51 18.54 -5.65
CA GLN A 52 -4.14 17.58 -4.60
C GLN A 52 -3.30 18.38 -3.63
N ALA A 53 -3.87 18.77 -2.51
CA ALA A 53 -3.28 19.71 -1.58
C ALA A 53 -1.94 19.23 -1.00
N TYR A 54 -1.59 17.96 -1.25
CA TYR A 54 -0.41 17.33 -0.69
C TYR A 54 0.87 17.49 -1.53
N PHE A 55 0.78 17.41 -2.85
CA PHE A 55 1.94 17.51 -3.75
C PHE A 55 1.85 18.71 -4.71
N SER A 56 0.84 19.57 -4.57
CA SER A 56 0.64 20.66 -5.53
C SER A 56 1.65 21.78 -5.38
N ASP A 57 2.17 22.01 -4.18
CA ASP A 57 2.97 23.17 -3.86
C ASP A 57 4.48 22.88 -3.81
N GLU A 58 4.92 21.62 -3.62
CA GLU A 58 6.33 21.25 -3.52
C GLU A 58 6.66 19.96 -4.30
N LYS A 59 6.57 19.98 -5.62
CA LYS A 59 7.13 18.90 -6.43
C LYS A 59 8.65 18.96 -6.41
N VAL A 60 9.29 17.81 -6.24
CA VAL A 60 10.74 17.71 -6.35
C VAL A 60 11.14 17.83 -7.82
N LEU A 61 11.92 18.87 -8.11
CA LEU A 61 12.48 19.09 -9.45
C LEU A 61 13.57 18.06 -9.73
N ILE A 62 13.52 17.47 -10.91
CA ILE A 62 14.53 16.52 -11.37
C ILE A 62 15.60 17.32 -12.13
N PRO A 63 16.90 17.17 -11.79
CA PRO A 63 17.98 17.83 -12.51
C PRO A 63 17.99 17.40 -13.98
N ASP A 64 17.92 18.37 -14.90
CA ASP A 64 18.22 18.12 -16.31
C ASP A 64 19.75 18.08 -16.47
N ASP A 65 20.28 16.93 -16.87
CA ASP A 65 21.65 16.83 -17.34
C ASP A 65 21.64 17.12 -18.85
N ASP A 66 22.22 18.24 -19.25
CA ASP A 66 22.44 18.61 -20.66
C ASP A 66 23.43 17.68 -21.39
N SER A 67 23.95 16.67 -20.70
CA SER A 67 24.89 15.71 -21.26
C SER A 67 24.15 14.70 -22.13
N THR A 68 24.57 14.59 -23.39
CA THR A 68 24.17 13.59 -24.38
C THR A 68 24.47 12.13 -23.94
N ASN A 69 25.08 11.93 -22.79
CA ASN A 69 25.39 10.63 -22.22
C ASN A 69 24.18 10.06 -21.45
N VAL A 70 23.57 9.04 -22.04
CA VAL A 70 22.52 8.20 -21.44
C VAL A 70 23.17 7.30 -20.37
N GLY A 71 23.81 7.87 -19.34
CA GLY A 71 24.47 7.13 -18.28
C GLY A 71 23.67 7.18 -16.97
N PHE A 72 23.81 6.16 -16.15
CA PHE A 72 23.29 6.14 -14.78
C PHE A 72 23.88 7.31 -13.97
N SER A 73 23.03 8.11 -13.33
CA SER A 73 23.43 9.27 -12.52
C SER A 73 22.95 9.10 -11.07
N PHE A 74 23.85 9.05 -10.11
CA PHE A 74 23.53 9.04 -8.68
C PHE A 74 22.76 10.30 -8.24
N ARG A 75 23.03 11.46 -8.86
CA ARG A 75 22.32 12.70 -8.57
C ARG A 75 20.84 12.60 -8.96
N LYS A 76 20.55 12.00 -10.11
CA LYS A 76 19.18 11.72 -10.54
C LYS A 76 18.52 10.66 -9.65
N LEU A 77 19.22 9.56 -9.34
CA LEU A 77 18.71 8.57 -8.41
C LEU A 77 18.29 9.21 -7.09
N TRP A 78 19.14 10.09 -6.52
CA TRP A 78 18.82 10.82 -5.30
C TRP A 78 17.60 11.74 -5.45
N ALA A 79 17.40 12.37 -6.61
CA ALA A 79 16.22 13.20 -6.88
C ALA A 79 14.93 12.35 -6.96
N PHE A 80 15.01 11.13 -7.51
CA PHE A 80 13.90 10.19 -7.56
C PHE A 80 13.66 9.48 -6.23
N THR A 81 14.69 9.30 -5.39
CA THR A 81 14.61 8.62 -4.09
C THR A 81 13.59 9.29 -3.16
N GLY A 82 12.74 8.49 -2.55
CA GLY A 82 11.69 8.86 -1.59
C GLY A 82 10.46 7.97 -1.68
N PRO A 83 9.74 7.90 -2.81
CA PRO A 83 8.56 7.06 -2.96
C PRO A 83 8.78 5.58 -2.65
N GLY A 84 9.87 4.98 -3.13
CA GLY A 84 10.21 3.59 -2.88
C GLY A 84 10.63 3.34 -1.43
N PHE A 85 11.35 4.27 -0.80
CA PHE A 85 11.68 4.18 0.63
C PHE A 85 10.42 4.26 1.50
N LEU A 86 9.47 5.12 1.17
CA LEU A 86 8.16 5.14 1.81
C LEU A 86 7.43 3.80 1.65
N MET A 87 7.58 3.15 0.50
CA MET A 87 7.01 1.82 0.28
C MET A 87 7.73 0.73 1.05
N SER A 88 9.05 0.83 1.26
CA SER A 88 9.79 -0.17 2.02
C SER A 88 9.32 -0.28 3.48
N ILE A 89 8.93 0.84 4.07
CA ILE A 89 8.34 0.90 5.42
C ILE A 89 7.05 0.08 5.51
N ALA A 90 6.23 0.17 4.49
CA ALA A 90 4.98 -0.56 4.42
C ALA A 90 5.16 -2.10 4.27
N TYR A 91 6.38 -2.58 4.16
CA TYR A 91 6.80 -3.99 4.21
C TYR A 91 7.47 -4.35 5.54
N LEU A 92 7.49 -3.42 6.50
CA LEU A 92 8.15 -3.53 7.80
C LEU A 92 7.23 -3.09 8.94
N ASP A 93 5.94 -3.14 8.75
CA ASP A 93 4.98 -2.82 9.78
C ASP A 93 4.92 -3.89 10.89
N PRO A 94 4.36 -3.60 12.06
CA PRO A 94 4.26 -4.58 13.13
C PRO A 94 3.55 -5.87 12.75
N GLY A 95 2.58 -5.83 11.84
CA GLY A 95 1.88 -7.00 11.32
C GLY A 95 2.79 -7.94 10.52
N ASN A 96 3.66 -7.37 9.68
CA ASN A 96 4.71 -8.14 8.99
C ASN A 96 5.68 -8.76 9.98
N ILE A 97 6.20 -7.98 10.93
CA ILE A 97 7.15 -8.46 11.94
C ILE A 97 6.57 -9.62 12.75
N GLU A 98 5.30 -9.52 13.15
CA GLU A 98 4.62 -10.60 13.87
C GLU A 98 4.44 -11.85 13.01
N SER A 99 4.00 -11.70 11.76
CA SER A 99 3.88 -12.81 10.81
C SER A 99 5.22 -13.49 10.54
N ASP A 100 6.30 -12.73 10.40
CA ASP A 100 7.66 -13.24 10.22
C ASP A 100 8.13 -14.02 11.44
N MET A 101 7.91 -13.50 12.64
CA MET A 101 8.24 -14.15 13.90
C MET A 101 7.47 -15.47 14.06
N GLN A 102 6.17 -15.46 13.84
CA GLN A 102 5.30 -16.65 13.90
C GLN A 102 5.72 -17.68 12.85
N SER A 103 6.04 -17.26 11.63
CA SER A 103 6.49 -18.15 10.57
C SER A 103 7.80 -18.86 10.94
N GLY A 104 8.75 -18.13 11.56
CA GLY A 104 9.99 -18.67 12.08
C GLY A 104 9.75 -19.69 13.20
N ALA A 105 8.93 -19.33 14.19
CA ALA A 105 8.58 -20.19 15.32
C ALA A 105 7.84 -21.47 14.90
N ALA A 106 6.90 -21.38 13.95
CA ALA A 106 6.07 -22.50 13.51
C ALA A 106 6.76 -23.44 12.50
N ALA A 107 7.56 -22.86 11.58
CA ALA A 107 8.09 -23.61 10.43
C ALA A 107 9.63 -23.66 10.34
N LYS A 108 10.35 -23.04 11.27
CA LYS A 108 11.80 -22.79 11.17
C LYS A 108 12.09 -21.99 9.88
N TYR A 109 12.94 -22.50 9.01
CA TYR A 109 13.28 -21.85 7.74
C TYR A 109 12.46 -22.39 6.55
N LYS A 110 11.56 -23.36 6.74
CA LYS A 110 10.90 -24.11 5.66
C LYS A 110 10.01 -23.27 4.74
N ILE A 111 9.49 -22.15 5.22
CA ILE A 111 8.62 -21.23 4.44
C ILE A 111 9.31 -19.89 4.12
N LEU A 112 10.62 -19.78 4.34
CA LEU A 112 11.37 -18.56 4.07
C LEU A 112 11.37 -18.19 2.57
N TRP A 113 11.30 -19.21 1.69
CA TRP A 113 11.11 -18.99 0.25
C TRP A 113 9.79 -18.27 -0.08
N VAL A 114 8.76 -18.42 0.76
CA VAL A 114 7.48 -17.70 0.57
C VAL A 114 7.71 -16.21 0.77
N LEU A 115 8.43 -15.80 1.82
CA LEU A 115 8.80 -14.42 2.08
C LEU A 115 9.58 -13.82 0.90
N LEU A 116 10.58 -14.55 0.37
CA LEU A 116 11.35 -14.11 -0.80
C LEU A 116 10.44 -13.88 -2.01
N TRP A 117 9.63 -14.89 -2.37
CA TRP A 117 8.76 -14.77 -3.54
C TRP A 117 7.63 -13.77 -3.35
N ALA A 118 7.09 -13.62 -2.14
CA ALA A 118 6.12 -12.57 -1.83
C ALA A 118 6.75 -11.18 -2.05
N THR A 119 7.99 -10.97 -1.61
CA THR A 119 8.71 -9.70 -1.85
C THR A 119 8.97 -9.45 -3.34
N VAL A 120 9.40 -10.47 -4.09
CA VAL A 120 9.58 -10.37 -5.56
C VAL A 120 8.27 -10.02 -6.26
N LEU A 121 7.18 -10.69 -5.89
CA LEU A 121 5.85 -10.41 -6.43
C LEU A 121 5.37 -9.01 -6.05
N GLY A 122 5.60 -8.60 -4.80
CA GLY A 122 5.36 -7.24 -4.33
C GLY A 122 6.11 -6.20 -5.16
N LEU A 123 7.41 -6.42 -5.44
CA LEU A 123 8.21 -5.55 -6.28
C LEU A 123 7.64 -5.44 -7.70
N LEU A 124 7.22 -6.56 -8.30
CA LEU A 124 6.60 -6.55 -9.64
C LEU A 124 5.31 -5.73 -9.65
N MET A 125 4.47 -5.90 -8.64
CA MET A 125 3.22 -5.15 -8.52
C MET A 125 3.48 -3.65 -8.25
N GLN A 126 4.43 -3.33 -7.38
CA GLN A 126 4.85 -1.95 -7.10
C GLN A 126 5.40 -1.26 -8.36
N ARG A 127 6.20 -1.97 -9.17
CA ARG A 127 6.67 -1.47 -10.46
C ARG A 127 5.51 -1.12 -11.41
N LEU A 128 4.47 -1.97 -11.46
CA LEU A 128 3.30 -1.70 -12.31
C LEU A 128 2.53 -0.48 -11.80
N ALA A 129 2.31 -0.37 -10.48
CA ALA A 129 1.62 0.75 -9.86
C ALA A 129 2.37 2.08 -10.06
N ALA A 130 3.69 2.09 -9.83
CA ALA A 130 4.54 3.25 -10.06
C ALA A 130 4.49 3.69 -11.54
N ARG A 131 4.63 2.74 -12.48
CA ARG A 131 4.58 3.02 -13.92
C ARG A 131 3.24 3.61 -14.33
N LEU A 132 2.11 3.13 -13.77
CA LEU A 132 0.80 3.73 -14.00
C LEU A 132 0.80 5.22 -13.63
N GLY A 133 1.28 5.56 -12.41
CA GLY A 133 1.35 6.93 -11.92
C GLY A 133 2.29 7.83 -12.74
N VAL A 134 3.45 7.30 -13.14
CA VAL A 134 4.46 8.03 -13.96
C VAL A 134 3.91 8.34 -15.34
N VAL A 135 3.37 7.35 -16.04
CA VAL A 135 2.93 7.47 -17.44
C VAL A 135 1.67 8.31 -17.55
N THR A 136 0.68 8.05 -16.70
CA THR A 136 -0.65 8.68 -16.81
C THR A 136 -0.80 9.98 -16.05
N GLY A 137 0.06 10.19 -15.04
CA GLY A 137 -0.11 11.30 -14.07
C GLY A 137 -1.32 11.11 -13.12
N LEU A 138 -2.00 9.97 -13.20
CA LEU A 138 -3.12 9.59 -12.35
C LEU A 138 -2.71 8.42 -11.47
N HIS A 139 -3.03 8.47 -10.19
CA HIS A 139 -2.82 7.33 -9.33
C HIS A 139 -3.94 6.28 -9.50
N LEU A 140 -3.73 5.08 -8.97
CA LEU A 140 -4.59 3.92 -9.20
C LEU A 140 -6.06 4.19 -8.83
N ALA A 141 -6.35 4.88 -7.72
CA ALA A 141 -7.73 5.19 -7.32
C ALA A 141 -8.42 6.19 -8.27
N GLU A 142 -7.70 7.22 -8.74
CA GLU A 142 -8.20 8.14 -9.78
C GLU A 142 -8.48 7.39 -11.09
N MET A 143 -7.62 6.43 -11.44
CA MET A 143 -7.82 5.60 -12.62
C MET A 143 -9.06 4.70 -12.45
N CYS A 144 -9.25 4.08 -11.28
CA CYS A 144 -10.45 3.32 -10.95
C CYS A 144 -11.72 4.20 -11.05
N TYR A 145 -11.64 5.45 -10.59
CA TYR A 145 -12.76 6.40 -10.70
C TYR A 145 -13.17 6.62 -12.15
N ARG A 146 -12.23 6.67 -13.07
CA ARG A 146 -12.48 6.96 -14.49
C ARG A 146 -12.84 5.72 -15.30
N GLN A 147 -12.34 4.54 -14.92
CA GLN A 147 -12.48 3.31 -15.70
C GLN A 147 -13.61 2.41 -15.23
N TYR A 148 -13.97 2.43 -13.94
CA TYR A 148 -15.05 1.63 -13.40
C TYR A 148 -16.35 2.42 -13.25
N LYS A 149 -17.48 1.73 -13.42
CA LYS A 149 -18.81 2.28 -13.15
C LYS A 149 -19.02 2.53 -11.66
N ARG A 150 -20.11 3.27 -11.33
CA ARG A 150 -20.36 3.74 -9.97
C ARG A 150 -20.35 2.61 -8.92
N LEU A 151 -21.10 1.52 -9.15
CA LEU A 151 -21.21 0.43 -8.17
C LEU A 151 -19.89 -0.33 -7.96
N PRO A 152 -19.19 -0.87 -9.00
CA PRO A 152 -17.88 -1.51 -8.81
C PRO A 152 -16.85 -0.59 -8.16
N ARG A 153 -16.86 0.69 -8.44
CA ARG A 153 -15.97 1.69 -7.84
C ARG A 153 -16.20 1.83 -6.34
N TRP A 154 -17.47 1.87 -5.89
CA TRP A 154 -17.79 1.91 -4.47
C TRP A 154 -17.37 0.63 -3.74
N ILE A 155 -17.58 -0.54 -4.36
CA ILE A 155 -17.14 -1.81 -3.79
C ILE A 155 -15.62 -1.83 -3.66
N LEU A 156 -14.87 -1.45 -4.71
CA LEU A 156 -13.41 -1.37 -4.65
C LEU A 156 -12.93 -0.42 -3.54
N TRP A 157 -13.55 0.75 -3.42
CA TRP A 157 -13.21 1.70 -2.36
C TRP A 157 -13.41 1.10 -0.97
N ILE A 158 -14.57 0.49 -0.70
CA ILE A 158 -14.86 -0.16 0.59
C ILE A 158 -13.84 -1.26 0.88
N MET A 159 -13.49 -2.10 -0.11
CA MET A 159 -12.51 -3.16 0.07
C MET A 159 -11.13 -2.62 0.43
N ILE A 160 -10.70 -1.53 -0.19
CA ILE A 160 -9.42 -0.91 0.13
C ILE A 160 -9.45 -0.20 1.49
N GLU A 161 -10.56 0.44 1.86
CA GLU A 161 -10.70 1.04 3.20
C GLU A 161 -10.67 -0.02 4.30
N ILE A 162 -11.27 -1.19 4.09
CA ILE A 162 -11.17 -2.33 5.03
C ILE A 162 -9.70 -2.76 5.20
N ALA A 163 -8.93 -2.83 4.11
CA ALA A 163 -7.51 -3.15 4.18
C ALA A 163 -6.70 -2.08 4.94
N ILE A 164 -7.00 -0.80 4.73
CA ILE A 164 -6.34 0.31 5.44
C ILE A 164 -6.65 0.27 6.93
N ILE A 165 -7.93 0.10 7.28
CA ILE A 165 -8.36 -0.02 8.69
C ILE A 165 -7.68 -1.22 9.36
N GLY A 166 -7.59 -2.37 8.67
CA GLY A 166 -6.90 -3.55 9.17
C GLY A 166 -5.42 -3.28 9.46
N SER A 167 -4.71 -2.64 8.54
CA SER A 167 -3.32 -2.22 8.73
C SER A 167 -3.18 -1.23 9.89
N ASP A 168 -4.06 -0.22 9.97
CA ASP A 168 -4.07 0.76 11.07
C ASP A 168 -4.27 0.09 12.45
N MET A 169 -5.11 -0.95 12.53
CA MET A 169 -5.30 -1.71 13.77
C MET A 169 -4.03 -2.45 14.18
N GLN A 170 -3.32 -3.09 13.24
CA GLN A 170 -2.05 -3.78 13.50
C GLN A 170 -0.96 -2.81 13.99
N GLU A 171 -0.90 -1.62 13.40
CA GLU A 171 0.02 -0.56 13.84
C GLU A 171 -0.23 -0.13 15.29
N VAL A 172 -1.51 0.07 15.63
CA VAL A 172 -1.93 0.48 16.97
C VAL A 172 -1.60 -0.62 18.00
N ILE A 173 -1.86 -1.89 17.66
CA ILE A 173 -1.54 -3.04 18.50
C ILE A 173 -0.02 -3.11 18.71
N GLY A 174 0.77 -3.12 17.63
CA GLY A 174 2.22 -3.24 17.72
C GLY A 174 2.87 -2.08 18.47
N THR A 175 2.44 -0.84 18.21
CA THR A 175 2.94 0.34 18.93
C THR A 175 2.59 0.28 20.43
N ALA A 176 1.37 -0.15 20.77
CA ALA A 176 0.96 -0.30 22.18
C ALA A 176 1.78 -1.37 22.91
N ILE A 177 2.08 -2.51 22.24
CA ILE A 177 2.95 -3.57 22.79
C ILE A 177 4.38 -3.05 22.96
N ALA A 178 4.91 -2.31 21.98
CA ALA A 178 6.24 -1.71 22.09
C ALA A 178 6.34 -0.74 23.26
N ILE A 179 5.36 0.15 23.45
CA ILE A 179 5.31 1.08 24.59
C ILE A 179 5.20 0.32 25.92
N TYR A 180 4.40 -0.73 25.96
CA TYR A 180 4.25 -1.59 27.14
C TYR A 180 5.58 -2.26 27.54
N LEU A 181 6.33 -2.80 26.55
CA LEU A 181 7.66 -3.38 26.74
C LEU A 181 8.68 -2.33 27.21
N LEU A 182 8.76 -1.20 26.48
CA LEU A 182 9.75 -0.14 26.75
C LEU A 182 9.51 0.57 28.09
N SER A 183 8.25 0.69 28.52
CA SER A 183 7.89 1.28 29.82
C SER A 183 8.01 0.31 30.98
N ASN A 184 8.46 -0.93 30.74
CA ASN A 184 8.45 -1.98 31.75
C ASN A 184 7.08 -2.15 32.44
N LYS A 185 6.01 -2.19 31.62
CA LYS A 185 4.59 -2.34 32.04
C LYS A 185 3.98 -1.15 32.80
N VAL A 186 4.71 -0.06 32.99
CA VAL A 186 4.18 1.15 33.65
C VAL A 186 3.02 1.73 32.85
N VAL A 187 3.12 1.75 31.51
CA VAL A 187 2.03 2.14 30.61
C VAL A 187 1.25 0.88 30.25
N PRO A 188 -0.01 0.74 30.69
CA PRO A 188 -0.85 -0.42 30.29
C PRO A 188 -1.15 -0.40 28.80
N LEU A 189 -1.51 -1.56 28.21
CA LEU A 189 -1.79 -1.69 26.77
C LEU A 189 -2.79 -0.66 26.25
N TRP A 190 -3.92 -0.49 26.96
CA TRP A 190 -4.91 0.52 26.58
C TRP A 190 -4.35 1.95 26.63
N GLY A 191 -3.41 2.21 27.53
CA GLY A 191 -2.68 3.49 27.59
C GLY A 191 -1.78 3.68 26.37
N GLY A 192 -1.09 2.61 25.93
CA GLY A 192 -0.31 2.59 24.69
C GLY A 192 -1.19 2.90 23.48
N VAL A 193 -2.37 2.29 23.38
CA VAL A 193 -3.36 2.58 22.31
C VAL A 193 -3.77 4.06 22.30
N LEU A 194 -3.99 4.68 23.46
CA LEU A 194 -4.32 6.11 23.52
C LEU A 194 -3.16 7.01 23.10
N ILE A 195 -1.92 6.62 23.39
CA ILE A 195 -0.73 7.37 22.94
C ILE A 195 -0.64 7.40 21.42
N THR A 196 -1.04 6.33 20.72
CA THR A 196 -1.02 6.31 19.24
C THR A 196 -1.93 7.37 18.60
N ILE A 197 -2.98 7.82 19.31
CA ILE A 197 -3.82 8.94 18.85
C ILE A 197 -3.00 10.22 18.80
N VAL A 198 -2.21 10.49 19.84
CA VAL A 198 -1.36 11.68 19.93
C VAL A 198 -0.28 11.64 18.86
N ASP A 199 0.33 10.48 18.63
CA ASP A 199 1.33 10.28 17.57
C ASP A 199 0.77 10.63 16.19
N THR A 200 -0.45 10.18 15.89
CA THR A 200 -1.10 10.49 14.61
C THR A 200 -1.24 12.00 14.38
N PHE A 201 -1.62 12.75 15.41
CA PHE A 201 -1.67 14.22 15.31
C PHE A 201 -0.30 14.86 15.19
N THR A 202 0.71 14.29 15.85
CA THR A 202 2.11 14.75 15.75
C THR A 202 2.60 14.63 14.30
N PHE A 203 2.29 13.53 13.63
CA PHE A 203 2.65 13.34 12.22
C PHE A 203 1.94 14.29 11.26
N LEU A 204 0.66 14.62 11.50
CA LEU A 204 -0.02 15.67 10.73
C LEU A 204 0.66 17.04 10.88
N PHE A 205 1.32 17.29 12.00
CA PHE A 205 2.13 18.48 12.22
C PHE A 205 3.45 18.42 11.46
N LEU A 206 4.13 17.26 11.47
CA LEU A 206 5.41 17.03 10.77
C LEU A 206 5.28 17.19 9.25
N ASP A 207 4.14 16.84 8.70
CA ASP A 207 3.82 17.00 7.28
C ASP A 207 3.98 18.44 6.76
N LYS A 208 3.79 19.43 7.62
CA LYS A 208 3.97 20.86 7.26
C LYS A 208 5.44 21.27 7.00
N TYR A 209 6.40 20.43 7.41
CA TYR A 209 7.83 20.76 7.26
C TYR A 209 8.42 20.37 5.91
N GLY A 210 7.64 19.81 5.01
CA GLY A 210 8.03 19.49 3.65
C GLY A 210 8.47 18.04 3.42
N LEU A 211 8.26 17.59 2.18
CA LEU A 211 8.41 16.18 1.76
C LEU A 211 9.80 15.60 2.04
N ARG A 212 10.88 16.36 1.77
CA ARG A 212 12.26 15.86 1.95
C ARG A 212 12.65 15.59 3.40
N LYS A 213 12.15 16.39 4.35
CA LYS A 213 12.41 16.15 5.78
C LYS A 213 11.68 14.90 6.26
N LEU A 214 10.49 14.69 5.73
CA LEU A 214 9.70 13.50 6.00
C LEU A 214 10.38 12.23 5.45
N GLU A 215 10.87 12.26 4.21
CA GLU A 215 11.66 11.16 3.61
C GLU A 215 12.92 10.84 4.44
N PHE A 216 13.58 11.86 4.98
CA PHE A 216 14.72 11.69 5.88
C PHE A 216 14.33 11.02 7.21
N LEU A 217 13.20 11.42 7.81
CA LEU A 217 12.66 10.78 9.03
C LEU A 217 12.42 9.28 8.79
N PHE A 218 11.79 8.93 7.67
CA PHE A 218 11.56 7.54 7.31
C PHE A 218 12.84 6.75 7.10
N GLY A 219 13.82 7.33 6.42
CA GLY A 219 15.15 6.72 6.29
C GLY A 219 15.80 6.44 7.65
N THR A 220 15.61 7.34 8.61
CA THR A 220 16.11 7.15 9.99
C THR A 220 15.38 6.00 10.68
N LEU A 221 14.04 5.90 10.58
CA LEU A 221 13.27 4.81 11.19
C LEU A 221 13.64 3.45 10.60
N ILE A 222 13.80 3.35 9.27
CA ILE A 222 14.27 2.11 8.61
C ILE A 222 15.67 1.73 9.12
N THR A 223 16.56 2.72 9.28
CA THR A 223 17.91 2.48 9.80
C THR A 223 17.87 1.95 11.23
N ILE A 224 17.00 2.49 12.09
CA ILE A 224 16.78 2.00 13.45
C ILE A 224 16.33 0.54 13.40
N MET A 225 15.33 0.19 12.58
CA MET A 225 14.86 -1.20 12.43
C MET A 225 15.97 -2.13 11.93
N ALA A 226 16.71 -1.72 10.90
CA ALA A 226 17.81 -2.51 10.35
C ALA A 226 18.91 -2.78 11.39
N VAL A 227 19.25 -1.78 12.20
CA VAL A 227 20.26 -1.93 13.27
C VAL A 227 19.71 -2.80 14.41
N SER A 228 18.46 -2.59 14.84
CA SER A 228 17.84 -3.35 15.91
C SER A 228 17.76 -4.84 15.58
N PHE A 229 17.11 -5.19 14.47
CA PHE A 229 16.91 -6.58 14.09
C PHE A 229 18.20 -7.23 13.57
N GLY A 230 19.09 -6.45 12.95
CA GLY A 230 20.44 -6.91 12.58
C GLY A 230 21.31 -7.26 13.79
N TYR A 231 21.22 -6.49 14.88
CA TYR A 231 21.88 -6.82 16.14
C TYR A 231 21.39 -8.17 16.67
N GLU A 232 20.08 -8.39 16.73
CA GLU A 232 19.47 -9.63 17.20
C GLU A 232 19.86 -10.84 16.34
N TYR A 233 19.92 -10.66 15.02
CA TYR A 233 20.40 -11.69 14.10
C TYR A 233 21.86 -12.10 14.36
N ILE A 234 22.75 -11.12 14.59
CA ILE A 234 24.15 -11.38 14.88
C ILE A 234 24.32 -12.11 16.20
N VAL A 235 23.60 -11.68 17.25
CA VAL A 235 23.68 -12.27 18.59
C VAL A 235 23.05 -13.67 18.63
N SER A 236 21.97 -13.90 17.89
CA SER A 236 21.31 -15.20 17.76
C SER A 236 22.16 -16.21 16.97
N ALA A 237 23.03 -15.74 16.05
CA ALA A 237 23.92 -16.53 15.22
C ALA A 237 23.26 -17.76 14.54
N PRO A 238 22.18 -17.61 13.77
CA PRO A 238 21.48 -18.71 13.13
C PRO A 238 22.38 -19.43 12.11
N ASN A 239 22.08 -20.70 11.81
CA ASN A 239 22.83 -21.48 10.83
C ASN A 239 22.58 -20.94 9.41
N GLN A 240 23.60 -20.31 8.83
CA GLN A 240 23.49 -19.66 7.51
C GLN A 240 23.15 -20.64 6.39
N GLY A 241 23.64 -21.90 6.48
CA GLY A 241 23.35 -22.95 5.49
C GLY A 241 21.84 -23.28 5.44
N GLU A 242 21.23 -23.47 6.61
CA GLU A 242 19.79 -23.73 6.72
C GLU A 242 18.94 -22.54 6.29
N VAL A 243 19.38 -21.31 6.59
CA VAL A 243 18.70 -20.07 6.15
C VAL A 243 18.70 -19.98 4.62
N LEU A 244 19.85 -20.22 3.98
CA LEU A 244 19.95 -20.18 2.52
C LEU A 244 19.15 -21.31 1.87
N GLU A 245 19.19 -22.52 2.42
CA GLU A 245 18.38 -23.64 1.95
C GLU A 245 16.89 -23.29 2.02
N GLY A 246 16.38 -22.82 3.16
CA GLY A 246 14.98 -22.43 3.33
C GLY A 246 14.55 -21.27 2.44
N MET A 247 15.47 -20.39 2.05
CA MET A 247 15.19 -19.25 1.18
C MET A 247 15.08 -19.65 -0.30
N PHE A 248 15.91 -20.58 -0.78
CA PHE A 248 15.98 -20.91 -2.21
C PHE A 248 15.32 -22.23 -2.59
N VAL A 249 15.08 -23.14 -1.63
CA VAL A 249 14.42 -24.41 -1.90
C VAL A 249 12.92 -24.31 -1.61
N PRO A 250 12.04 -24.26 -2.63
CA PRO A 250 10.60 -24.09 -2.45
C PRO A 250 9.95 -25.43 -2.05
N TRP A 251 10.35 -25.97 -0.92
CA TRP A 251 9.85 -27.25 -0.42
C TRP A 251 9.54 -27.17 1.07
N CYS A 252 8.42 -27.75 1.46
CA CYS A 252 7.99 -27.78 2.85
C CYS A 252 7.71 -29.24 3.25
N SER A 253 8.71 -29.92 3.80
CA SER A 253 8.55 -31.29 4.27
C SER A 253 7.75 -31.32 5.57
N ASN A 254 6.71 -32.19 5.63
CA ASN A 254 5.84 -32.39 6.79
C ASN A 254 5.16 -31.09 7.30
N CYS A 255 4.77 -30.21 6.39
CA CYS A 255 3.99 -29.03 6.75
C CYS A 255 2.55 -29.42 7.05
N ASN A 256 2.09 -29.04 8.23
CA ASN A 256 0.70 -29.16 8.64
C ASN A 256 -0.13 -27.95 8.16
N SER A 257 -1.44 -27.99 8.36
CA SER A 257 -2.34 -26.90 7.98
C SER A 257 -1.99 -25.55 8.63
N ASN A 258 -1.44 -25.57 9.86
CA ASN A 258 -1.02 -24.35 10.54
C ASN A 258 0.18 -23.68 9.84
N VAL A 259 1.19 -24.43 9.43
CA VAL A 259 2.33 -23.88 8.67
C VAL A 259 1.89 -23.32 7.32
N LEU A 260 0.94 -23.97 6.64
CA LEU A 260 0.38 -23.44 5.40
C LEU A 260 -0.41 -22.15 5.64
N LEU A 261 -1.14 -22.06 6.76
CA LEU A 261 -1.85 -20.86 7.17
C LEU A 261 -0.86 -19.70 7.41
N GLN A 262 0.25 -19.97 8.12
CA GLN A 262 1.33 -18.99 8.30
C GLN A 262 1.94 -18.54 6.96
N ALA A 263 2.15 -19.45 6.03
CA ALA A 263 2.64 -19.09 4.69
C ALA A 263 1.69 -18.12 3.95
N VAL A 264 0.38 -18.33 4.07
CA VAL A 264 -0.63 -17.40 3.52
C VAL A 264 -0.63 -16.07 4.27
N GLY A 265 -0.48 -16.11 5.59
CA GLY A 265 -0.33 -14.92 6.43
C GLY A 265 0.86 -14.05 5.98
N VAL A 266 2.02 -14.66 5.76
CA VAL A 266 3.22 -13.97 5.22
C VAL A 266 2.94 -13.30 3.87
N VAL A 267 2.24 -13.98 2.93
CA VAL A 267 1.87 -13.36 1.65
C VAL A 267 0.96 -12.15 1.84
N GLY A 268 -0.04 -12.27 2.73
CA GLY A 268 -1.00 -11.19 3.03
C GLY A 268 -0.35 -9.99 3.72
N ALA A 269 0.55 -10.27 4.67
CA ALA A 269 1.33 -9.25 5.36
C ALA A 269 2.28 -8.51 4.41
N VAL A 270 3.05 -9.24 3.59
CA VAL A 270 4.06 -8.65 2.67
C VAL A 270 3.40 -7.86 1.53
N ILE A 271 2.34 -8.37 0.90
CA ILE A 271 1.74 -7.72 -0.27
C ILE A 271 0.42 -7.05 0.12
N MET A 272 0.50 -5.92 0.78
CA MET A 272 -0.69 -5.16 1.18
C MET A 272 -1.34 -4.45 -0.02
N PRO A 273 -2.66 -4.58 -0.20
CA PRO A 273 -3.37 -4.02 -1.36
C PRO A 273 -3.30 -2.50 -1.43
N HIS A 274 -3.43 -1.80 -0.30
CA HIS A 274 -3.44 -0.34 -0.24
C HIS A 274 -2.08 0.28 -0.61
N ASN A 275 -0.98 -0.47 -0.48
CA ASN A 275 0.36 -0.03 -0.88
C ASN A 275 0.50 0.20 -2.40
N LEU A 276 -0.26 -0.52 -3.23
CA LEU A 276 -0.29 -0.28 -4.68
C LEU A 276 -0.93 1.07 -5.02
N TYR A 277 -2.00 1.42 -4.30
CA TYR A 277 -2.63 2.73 -4.42
C TYR A 277 -1.69 3.84 -3.98
N LEU A 278 -1.05 3.66 -2.84
CA LEU A 278 -0.11 4.61 -2.27
C LEU A 278 1.09 4.85 -3.20
N HIS A 279 1.77 3.82 -3.68
CA HIS A 279 2.95 3.98 -4.55
C HIS A 279 2.63 4.71 -5.84
N SER A 280 1.49 4.37 -6.48
CA SER A 280 1.03 5.07 -7.69
C SER A 280 0.79 6.56 -7.47
N ALA A 281 0.44 6.96 -6.24
CA ALA A 281 0.26 8.36 -5.85
C ALA A 281 1.60 9.04 -5.52
N LEU A 282 2.46 8.37 -4.77
CA LEU A 282 3.76 8.93 -4.33
C LEU A 282 4.68 9.31 -5.48
N VAL A 283 4.72 8.53 -6.56
CA VAL A 283 5.54 8.84 -7.74
C VAL A 283 5.12 10.15 -8.43
N LYS A 284 3.91 10.66 -8.16
CA LYS A 284 3.43 11.95 -8.67
C LYS A 284 4.08 13.16 -7.95
N SER A 285 4.77 12.92 -6.86
CA SER A 285 5.52 13.94 -6.11
C SER A 285 6.76 14.46 -6.85
N ARG A 286 7.16 13.79 -7.91
CA ARG A 286 8.28 14.22 -8.78
C ARG A 286 7.73 14.95 -10.01
N ASP A 287 8.41 16.02 -10.41
CA ASP A 287 8.02 16.77 -11.61
C ASP A 287 8.59 16.09 -12.85
N ILE A 288 7.72 15.39 -13.58
CA ILE A 288 8.09 14.62 -14.78
C ILE A 288 7.35 15.21 -15.98
N ASP A 289 8.09 15.65 -16.99
CA ASP A 289 7.49 16.06 -18.26
C ASP A 289 7.00 14.85 -19.07
N ARG A 290 5.71 14.58 -18.97
CA ARG A 290 5.04 13.44 -19.61
C ARG A 290 4.90 13.58 -21.13
N ARG A 291 5.24 14.74 -21.70
CA ARG A 291 5.24 14.94 -23.17
C ARG A 291 6.47 14.28 -23.80
N GLN A 292 7.54 14.10 -23.03
CA GLN A 292 8.77 13.51 -23.50
C GLN A 292 8.86 12.04 -23.09
N THR A 293 8.66 11.12 -24.04
CA THR A 293 8.75 9.66 -23.83
C THR A 293 10.08 9.26 -23.15
N LYS A 294 11.18 9.94 -23.49
CA LYS A 294 12.49 9.69 -22.89
C LYS A 294 12.50 9.98 -21.39
N LYS A 295 11.94 11.12 -20.93
CA LYS A 295 11.85 11.47 -19.51
C LYS A 295 10.94 10.53 -18.73
N VAL A 296 9.84 10.07 -19.35
CA VAL A 296 8.95 9.06 -18.76
C VAL A 296 9.66 7.71 -18.61
N SER A 297 10.43 7.29 -19.65
CA SER A 297 11.22 6.05 -19.59
C SER A 297 12.30 6.12 -18.53
N GLU A 298 13.02 7.24 -18.45
CA GLU A 298 14.03 7.51 -17.42
C GLU A 298 13.44 7.47 -16.00
N ALA A 299 12.30 8.12 -15.78
CA ALA A 299 11.62 8.09 -14.49
C ALA A 299 11.20 6.66 -14.09
N ASN A 300 10.64 5.87 -15.02
CA ASN A 300 10.31 4.47 -14.76
C ASN A 300 11.52 3.62 -14.39
N PHE A 301 12.68 3.89 -15.00
CA PHE A 301 13.93 3.20 -14.69
C PHE A 301 14.45 3.52 -13.29
N TYR A 302 14.52 4.81 -12.91
CA TYR A 302 14.99 5.21 -11.60
C TYR A 302 14.04 4.79 -10.47
N PHE A 303 12.73 4.90 -10.65
CA PHE A 303 11.77 4.39 -9.66
C PHE A 303 11.84 2.88 -9.49
N PHE A 304 12.13 2.13 -10.56
CA PHE A 304 12.33 0.68 -10.43
C PHE A 304 13.58 0.34 -9.63
N ILE A 305 14.69 1.04 -9.86
CA ILE A 305 15.94 0.85 -9.08
C ILE A 305 15.70 1.21 -7.62
N GLU A 306 15.11 2.37 -7.36
CA GLU A 306 14.80 2.83 -6.02
C GLU A 306 13.92 1.82 -5.26
N ALA A 307 12.80 1.41 -5.86
CA ALA A 307 11.90 0.42 -5.26
C ALA A 307 12.60 -0.93 -5.03
N SER A 308 13.46 -1.36 -5.96
CA SER A 308 14.20 -2.62 -5.83
C SER A 308 15.16 -2.58 -4.64
N VAL A 309 15.92 -1.50 -4.48
CA VAL A 309 16.83 -1.32 -3.34
C VAL A 309 16.05 -1.24 -2.03
N ALA A 310 14.98 -0.47 -2.02
CA ALA A 310 14.16 -0.26 -0.84
C ALA A 310 13.50 -1.57 -0.35
N LEU A 311 12.88 -2.34 -1.26
CA LEU A 311 12.27 -3.63 -0.92
C LEU A 311 13.31 -4.70 -0.57
N PHE A 312 14.49 -4.65 -1.18
CA PHE A 312 15.58 -5.54 -0.79
C PHE A 312 16.03 -5.31 0.65
N VAL A 313 16.15 -4.05 1.08
CA VAL A 313 16.47 -3.72 2.48
C VAL A 313 15.36 -4.23 3.41
N SER A 314 14.09 -4.03 3.07
CA SER A 314 12.97 -4.57 3.85
C SER A 314 13.01 -6.09 3.94
N PHE A 315 13.29 -6.78 2.83
CA PHE A 315 13.43 -8.23 2.80
C PHE A 315 14.52 -8.72 3.75
N ILE A 316 15.68 -8.06 3.78
CA ILE A 316 16.78 -8.42 4.69
C ILE A 316 16.38 -8.23 6.15
N ILE A 317 15.64 -7.17 6.48
CA ILE A 317 15.16 -6.93 7.84
C ILE A 317 14.16 -8.03 8.25
N ASN A 318 13.19 -8.35 7.40
CA ASN A 318 12.22 -9.42 7.66
C ASN A 318 12.90 -10.79 7.77
N LEU A 319 13.92 -11.06 6.92
CA LEU A 319 14.75 -12.25 7.01
C LEU A 319 15.43 -12.38 8.39
N PHE A 320 15.94 -11.27 8.93
CA PHE A 320 16.55 -11.28 10.27
C PHE A 320 15.54 -11.68 11.33
N VAL A 321 14.32 -11.14 11.28
CA VAL A 321 13.24 -11.49 12.22
C VAL A 321 12.91 -12.98 12.13
N VAL A 322 12.57 -13.49 10.93
CA VAL A 322 12.29 -14.92 10.75
C VAL A 322 13.41 -15.80 11.29
N ALA A 323 14.67 -15.47 10.97
CA ALA A 323 15.81 -16.31 11.32
C ALA A 323 16.11 -16.33 12.83
N VAL A 324 15.95 -15.21 13.53
CA VAL A 324 16.11 -15.12 14.99
C VAL A 324 15.12 -16.03 15.70
N PHE A 325 13.85 -15.94 15.35
CA PHE A 325 12.80 -16.72 15.99
C PHE A 325 12.74 -18.17 15.52
N ALA A 326 13.11 -18.47 14.29
CA ALA A 326 13.31 -19.84 13.80
C ALA A 326 14.41 -20.57 14.57
N HIS A 327 15.53 -19.89 14.85
CA HIS A 327 16.63 -20.45 15.62
C HIS A 327 16.26 -20.63 17.10
N GLY A 328 15.55 -19.65 17.65
CA GLY A 328 15.30 -19.56 19.09
C GLY A 328 14.07 -20.30 19.59
N MET A 329 12.96 -20.29 18.84
CA MET A 329 11.65 -20.77 19.32
C MET A 329 11.18 -22.06 18.67
N TYR A 330 11.66 -22.41 17.47
CA TYR A 330 11.16 -23.57 16.74
C TYR A 330 11.33 -24.87 17.55
N GLY A 331 10.23 -25.60 17.72
CA GLY A 331 10.21 -26.89 18.40
C GLY A 331 10.36 -26.83 19.92
N LYS A 332 10.37 -25.65 20.52
CA LYS A 332 10.37 -25.45 21.98
C LYS A 332 8.96 -25.36 22.52
N THR A 333 8.82 -25.82 23.77
CA THR A 333 7.60 -25.65 24.57
C THR A 333 7.64 -24.36 25.40
N ASN A 334 6.49 -23.93 25.89
CA ASN A 334 6.40 -22.78 26.79
C ASN A 334 7.27 -22.97 28.04
N ASN A 335 7.36 -24.19 28.60
CA ASN A 335 8.23 -24.49 29.73
C ASN A 335 9.71 -24.30 29.42
N ASP A 336 10.16 -24.66 28.20
CA ASP A 336 11.56 -24.52 27.81
C ASP A 336 12.02 -23.06 27.83
N VAL A 337 11.13 -22.11 27.45
CA VAL A 337 11.43 -20.67 27.51
C VAL A 337 11.50 -20.19 28.95
N VAL A 338 10.56 -20.62 29.80
CA VAL A 338 10.55 -20.21 31.22
C VAL A 338 11.78 -20.74 31.94
N GLU A 339 12.27 -21.93 31.59
CA GLU A 339 13.50 -22.48 32.18
C GLU A 339 14.73 -21.64 31.83
N VAL A 340 14.84 -21.13 30.60
CA VAL A 340 15.91 -20.19 30.19
C VAL A 340 15.85 -18.87 30.97
N CYS A 341 14.66 -18.48 31.44
CA CYS A 341 14.43 -17.26 32.25
C CYS A 341 14.74 -17.41 33.72
N LYS A 342 14.91 -18.62 34.28
CA LYS A 342 14.85 -18.97 35.71
C LYS A 342 15.74 -18.12 36.63
N ASP A 343 16.88 -17.66 36.15
CA ASP A 343 17.83 -16.86 36.95
C ASP A 343 17.84 -15.37 36.53
N LYS A 344 16.82 -14.90 35.84
CA LYS A 344 16.76 -13.55 35.29
C LYS A 344 15.62 -12.73 35.88
N SER A 345 15.75 -11.41 35.85
CA SER A 345 14.75 -10.47 36.40
C SER A 345 13.36 -10.58 35.73
N MET A 346 13.28 -11.17 34.55
CA MET A 346 12.06 -11.37 33.76
C MET A 346 11.37 -12.72 33.98
N TYR A 347 11.84 -13.52 34.98
CA TYR A 347 11.30 -14.86 35.25
C TYR A 347 9.81 -14.86 35.54
N GLU A 348 9.35 -14.00 36.46
CA GLU A 348 7.92 -13.93 36.81
C GLU A 348 7.04 -13.53 35.63
N ASP A 349 7.53 -12.62 34.81
CA ASP A 349 6.84 -12.18 33.59
C ASP A 349 6.75 -13.30 32.53
N ALA A 350 7.86 -14.02 32.35
CA ALA A 350 7.89 -15.17 31.44
C ALA A 350 6.98 -16.29 31.94
N LYS A 351 7.03 -16.60 33.23
CA LYS A 351 6.17 -17.61 33.83
C LYS A 351 4.69 -17.28 33.65
N MET A 352 4.29 -16.04 33.94
CA MET A 352 2.92 -15.58 33.77
C MET A 352 2.46 -15.65 32.29
N SER A 353 3.33 -15.29 31.36
CA SER A 353 2.97 -15.19 29.94
C SER A 353 3.02 -16.53 29.18
N PHE A 354 3.90 -17.46 29.59
CA PHE A 354 4.08 -18.74 28.90
C PHE A 354 3.45 -19.94 29.62
N VAL A 355 3.26 -19.89 30.94
CA VAL A 355 2.82 -21.05 31.74
C VAL A 355 1.54 -20.81 32.51
N ASP A 356 1.43 -19.75 33.29
CA ASP A 356 0.31 -19.54 34.22
C ASP A 356 -1.02 -19.30 33.51
N ASN A 357 -0.99 -18.71 32.29
CA ASN A 357 -2.17 -18.47 31.46
C ASN A 357 -2.35 -19.46 30.30
N VAL A 358 -1.34 -20.31 30.04
CA VAL A 358 -1.28 -21.20 28.87
C VAL A 358 -0.74 -22.56 29.30
N ASN A 359 -1.08 -23.64 28.56
CA ASN A 359 -0.51 -24.95 28.83
C ASN A 359 1.01 -24.95 28.63
N GLY A 360 1.80 -25.10 29.69
CA GLY A 360 3.26 -25.07 29.66
C GLY A 360 3.92 -26.13 28.74
N THR A 361 3.24 -27.22 28.47
CA THR A 361 3.71 -28.28 27.54
C THR A 361 3.33 -28.02 26.09
N ALA A 362 2.53 -27.00 25.80
CA ALA A 362 2.18 -26.62 24.44
C ALA A 362 3.40 -26.00 23.72
N ILE A 363 3.42 -26.14 22.41
CA ILE A 363 4.36 -25.45 21.53
C ILE A 363 4.09 -23.95 21.64
N ILE A 364 5.15 -23.14 21.61
CA ILE A 364 5.09 -21.68 21.75
C ILE A 364 4.19 -21.11 20.65
N ASP A 365 3.17 -20.39 21.06
CA ASP A 365 2.44 -19.47 20.21
C ASP A 365 3.11 -18.09 20.34
N ALA A 366 3.86 -17.73 19.29
CA ALA A 366 4.71 -16.54 19.30
C ALA A 366 3.90 -15.28 19.00
N ASP A 367 4.03 -14.27 19.84
CA ASP A 367 3.50 -12.93 19.66
C ASP A 367 4.58 -11.87 19.93
N LEU A 368 4.35 -10.61 19.52
CA LEU A 368 5.33 -9.52 19.65
C LEU A 368 5.83 -9.33 21.09
N TYR A 369 4.98 -9.53 22.10
CA TYR A 369 5.33 -9.41 23.48
C TYR A 369 6.16 -10.61 23.98
N LYS A 370 5.71 -11.83 23.71
CA LYS A 370 6.43 -13.08 24.03
C LYS A 370 7.78 -13.12 23.31
N GLY A 371 7.85 -12.62 22.06
CA GLY A 371 9.10 -12.44 21.34
C GLY A 371 10.10 -11.56 22.07
N GLY A 372 9.66 -10.41 22.56
CA GLY A 372 10.48 -9.52 23.37
C GLY A 372 10.97 -10.15 24.69
N LEU A 373 10.08 -10.84 25.41
CA LEU A 373 10.45 -11.57 26.61
C LEU A 373 11.46 -12.69 26.33
N PHE A 374 11.24 -13.47 25.28
CA PHE A 374 12.18 -14.51 24.85
C PHE A 374 13.58 -13.96 24.59
N LEU A 375 13.69 -12.85 23.82
CA LEU A 375 14.96 -12.19 23.54
C LEU A 375 15.61 -11.67 24.84
N GLY A 376 14.82 -11.07 25.71
CA GLY A 376 15.28 -10.62 27.01
C GLY A 376 15.78 -11.77 27.91
N CYS A 377 15.08 -12.90 27.90
CA CYS A 377 15.50 -14.09 28.64
C CYS A 377 16.75 -14.75 28.02
N THR A 378 16.87 -14.75 26.70
CA THR A 378 17.99 -15.43 26.02
C THR A 378 19.24 -14.55 25.99
N PHE A 379 19.11 -13.29 25.56
CA PHE A 379 20.24 -12.39 25.29
C PHE A 379 20.36 -11.22 26.29
N GLY A 380 19.45 -11.12 27.25
CA GLY A 380 19.46 -10.09 28.28
C GLY A 380 18.50 -8.92 28.00
N ALA A 381 18.23 -8.11 29.03
CA ALA A 381 17.24 -7.01 28.98
C ALA A 381 17.49 -6.00 27.83
N VAL A 382 18.76 -5.81 27.45
CA VAL A 382 19.11 -4.90 26.35
C VAL A 382 18.49 -5.36 25.03
N ALA A 383 18.50 -6.67 24.74
CA ALA A 383 17.89 -7.21 23.52
C ALA A 383 16.36 -6.98 23.51
N MET A 384 15.67 -7.15 24.64
CA MET A 384 14.25 -6.84 24.77
C MET A 384 13.93 -5.37 24.46
N TYR A 385 14.75 -4.43 24.99
CA TYR A 385 14.55 -3.01 24.71
C TYR A 385 14.88 -2.65 23.25
N ILE A 386 15.91 -3.26 22.67
CA ILE A 386 16.24 -3.07 21.24
C ILE A 386 15.09 -3.57 20.36
N TRP A 387 14.50 -4.74 20.68
CA TRP A 387 13.29 -5.26 20.04
C TRP A 387 12.13 -4.27 20.12
N GLY A 388 11.83 -3.77 21.34
CA GLY A 388 10.78 -2.79 21.56
C GLY A 388 10.98 -1.50 20.76
N VAL A 389 12.22 -0.99 20.64
CA VAL A 389 12.57 0.18 19.82
C VAL A 389 12.35 -0.11 18.33
N GLY A 390 12.73 -1.30 17.86
CA GLY A 390 12.50 -1.73 16.48
C GLY A 390 11.02 -1.77 16.12
N ILE A 391 10.18 -2.38 16.96
CA ILE A 391 8.72 -2.44 16.76
C ILE A 391 8.09 -1.04 16.85
N LEU A 392 8.54 -0.20 17.79
CA LEU A 392 8.06 1.17 17.90
C LEU A 392 8.36 1.96 16.61
N ALA A 393 9.58 1.84 16.07
CA ALA A 393 9.96 2.47 14.81
C ALA A 393 9.11 1.95 13.64
N ALA A 394 8.82 0.64 13.60
CA ALA A 394 7.95 0.02 12.62
C ALA A 394 6.53 0.58 12.69
N GLY A 395 5.92 0.63 13.87
CA GLY A 395 4.58 1.18 14.08
C GLY A 395 4.48 2.66 13.71
N GLN A 396 5.46 3.46 14.16
CA GLN A 396 5.49 4.90 13.86
C GLN A 396 5.61 5.19 12.36
N SER A 397 6.45 4.44 11.66
CA SER A 397 6.63 4.61 10.22
C SER A 397 5.41 4.17 9.42
N SER A 398 4.78 3.07 9.81
CA SER A 398 3.59 2.52 9.17
C SER A 398 2.37 3.42 9.34
N THR A 399 2.19 4.06 10.51
CA THR A 399 1.14 5.04 10.78
C THR A 399 1.05 6.12 9.70
N MET A 400 2.19 6.59 9.19
CA MET A 400 2.22 7.60 8.13
C MET A 400 1.81 7.03 6.78
N THR A 401 2.28 5.82 6.43
CA THR A 401 1.94 5.19 5.16
C THR A 401 0.46 4.86 5.07
N GLY A 402 -0.15 4.34 6.15
CA GLY A 402 -1.59 4.10 6.27
C GLY A 402 -2.41 5.38 6.12
N THR A 403 -1.98 6.46 6.80
CA THR A 403 -2.62 7.79 6.70
C THR A 403 -2.63 8.30 5.25
N TYR A 404 -1.51 8.19 4.52
CA TYR A 404 -1.45 8.62 3.12
C TYR A 404 -2.24 7.71 2.18
N ALA A 405 -2.18 6.39 2.39
CA ALA A 405 -2.97 5.44 1.61
C ALA A 405 -4.47 5.74 1.71
N GLY A 406 -4.98 5.96 2.91
CA GLY A 406 -6.38 6.34 3.16
C GLY A 406 -6.74 7.67 2.51
N GLN A 407 -5.85 8.67 2.59
CA GLN A 407 -6.07 9.95 1.94
C GLN A 407 -6.20 9.81 0.43
N PHE A 408 -5.24 9.15 -0.24
CA PHE A 408 -5.26 9.00 -1.70
C PHE A 408 -6.40 8.10 -2.17
N SER A 409 -6.75 7.05 -1.41
CA SER A 409 -7.88 6.19 -1.69
C SER A 409 -9.19 7.00 -1.70
N MET A 410 -9.45 7.74 -0.63
CA MET A 410 -10.67 8.53 -0.49
C MET A 410 -10.76 9.67 -1.53
N GLU A 411 -9.67 10.40 -1.77
CA GLU A 411 -9.62 11.45 -2.79
C GLU A 411 -9.83 10.88 -4.20
N GLY A 412 -9.18 9.77 -4.53
CA GLY A 412 -9.24 9.19 -5.86
C GLY A 412 -10.57 8.53 -6.18
N PHE A 413 -11.11 7.70 -5.28
CA PHE A 413 -12.36 6.97 -5.52
C PHE A 413 -13.61 7.83 -5.39
N LEU A 414 -13.63 8.79 -4.46
CA LEU A 414 -14.83 9.56 -4.12
C LEU A 414 -14.79 11.01 -4.61
N ASN A 415 -13.61 11.48 -5.01
CA ASN A 415 -13.38 12.90 -5.35
C ASN A 415 -13.81 13.85 -4.21
N LEU A 416 -13.63 13.42 -2.95
CA LEU A 416 -13.99 14.19 -1.75
C LEU A 416 -12.86 15.16 -1.40
N GLN A 417 -13.23 16.40 -1.13
CA GLN A 417 -12.31 17.48 -0.73
C GLN A 417 -12.40 17.76 0.78
N TRP A 418 -12.33 16.73 1.59
CA TRP A 418 -12.32 16.91 3.03
C TRP A 418 -10.96 17.45 3.51
N PRO A 419 -10.93 18.30 4.55
CA PRO A 419 -9.66 18.68 5.15
C PRO A 419 -8.95 17.45 5.72
N ARG A 420 -7.63 17.38 5.59
CA ARG A 420 -6.81 16.21 5.95
C ARG A 420 -7.07 15.72 7.37
N TRP A 421 -7.08 16.63 8.33
CA TRP A 421 -7.29 16.29 9.73
C TRP A 421 -8.61 15.56 9.99
N CYS A 422 -9.66 15.94 9.28
CA CYS A 422 -10.98 15.31 9.41
C CYS A 422 -10.96 13.86 8.89
N ARG A 423 -10.31 13.62 7.76
CA ARG A 423 -10.18 12.28 7.18
C ARG A 423 -9.36 11.37 8.08
N VAL A 424 -8.19 11.85 8.52
CA VAL A 424 -7.32 11.11 9.43
C VAL A 424 -8.04 10.79 10.74
N LEU A 425 -8.77 11.74 11.30
CA LEU A 425 -9.56 11.51 12.51
C LEU A 425 -10.59 10.40 12.30
N VAL A 426 -11.34 10.42 11.21
CA VAL A 426 -12.39 9.41 10.94
C VAL A 426 -11.78 8.02 10.77
N THR A 427 -10.77 7.86 9.92
CA THR A 427 -10.14 6.55 9.67
C THR A 427 -9.48 6.01 10.93
N ARG A 428 -8.78 6.85 11.69
CA ARG A 428 -8.14 6.46 12.95
C ARG A 428 -9.14 6.11 14.05
N CYS A 429 -10.23 6.85 14.18
CA CYS A 429 -11.28 6.47 15.14
C CYS A 429 -11.87 5.09 14.83
N ILE A 430 -12.09 4.77 13.55
CA ILE A 430 -12.61 3.47 13.14
C ILE A 430 -11.62 2.33 13.50
N ALA A 431 -10.32 2.55 13.36
CA ALA A 431 -9.29 1.57 13.72
C ALA A 431 -9.06 1.50 15.25
N ILE A 432 -8.98 2.65 15.92
CA ILE A 432 -8.59 2.73 17.33
C ILE A 432 -9.71 2.24 18.27
N ILE A 433 -10.98 2.54 17.97
CA ILE A 433 -12.08 2.17 18.87
C ILE A 433 -12.16 0.65 19.11
N PRO A 434 -12.17 -0.23 18.09
CA PRO A 434 -12.16 -1.68 18.28
C PRO A 434 -10.90 -2.14 19.01
N THR A 435 -9.72 -1.62 18.63
CA THR A 435 -8.43 -1.99 19.25
C THR A 435 -8.38 -1.57 20.71
N PHE A 436 -8.91 -0.39 21.06
CA PHE A 436 -8.99 0.08 22.44
C PHE A 436 -9.92 -0.81 23.29
N CYS A 437 -11.08 -1.17 22.74
CA CYS A 437 -11.99 -2.09 23.42
C CYS A 437 -11.33 -3.45 23.68
N LEU A 438 -10.63 -4.00 22.68
CA LEU A 438 -9.87 -5.22 22.86
C LEU A 438 -8.79 -5.06 23.93
N ALA A 439 -7.97 -4.02 23.86
CA ALA A 439 -6.88 -3.78 24.82
C ALA A 439 -7.37 -3.57 26.26
N MET A 440 -8.61 -3.11 26.46
CA MET A 440 -9.21 -2.95 27.79
C MET A 440 -9.81 -4.23 28.36
N PHE A 441 -10.43 -5.06 27.52
CA PHE A 441 -11.27 -6.17 27.98
C PHE A 441 -10.70 -7.54 27.66
N SER A 442 -9.67 -7.63 26.83
CA SER A 442 -9.10 -8.87 26.34
C SER A 442 -7.66 -9.06 26.84
N LYS A 443 -7.18 -10.29 26.74
CA LYS A 443 -5.81 -10.66 27.05
C LYS A 443 -4.89 -10.36 25.84
N MET A 444 -3.57 -10.44 26.06
CA MET A 444 -2.55 -10.30 25.00
C MET A 444 -2.77 -11.28 23.84
N GLU A 445 -3.15 -12.52 24.16
CA GLU A 445 -3.43 -13.59 23.17
C GLU A 445 -4.56 -13.25 22.22
N ASP A 446 -5.58 -12.51 22.68
CA ASP A 446 -6.70 -12.07 21.84
C ASP A 446 -6.24 -11.00 20.84
N LEU A 447 -5.26 -10.16 21.19
CA LEU A 447 -4.67 -9.17 20.29
C LEU A 447 -3.85 -9.82 19.17
N THR A 448 -3.12 -10.89 19.48
CA THR A 448 -2.39 -11.70 18.50
C THR A 448 -3.33 -12.40 17.54
N SER A 449 -4.36 -13.06 18.07
CA SER A 449 -5.40 -13.70 17.24
C SER A 449 -6.09 -12.69 16.32
N MET A 450 -6.29 -11.45 16.78
CA MET A 450 -6.80 -10.35 15.96
C MET A 450 -5.86 -10.02 14.82
N ASN A 451 -4.54 -9.98 15.08
CA ASN A 451 -3.54 -9.67 14.06
C ASN A 451 -3.51 -10.73 12.95
N ASP A 452 -3.64 -12.00 13.29
CA ASP A 452 -3.74 -13.11 12.31
C ASP A 452 -5.00 -12.97 11.43
N ILE A 453 -6.13 -12.61 12.04
CA ILE A 453 -7.38 -12.34 11.30
C ILE A 453 -7.20 -11.15 10.37
N LEU A 454 -6.53 -10.08 10.82
CA LEU A 454 -6.29 -8.89 10.01
C LEU A 454 -5.38 -9.20 8.81
N ASN A 455 -4.30 -9.98 8.99
CA ASN A 455 -3.44 -10.46 7.89
C ASN A 455 -4.25 -11.24 6.85
N ALA A 456 -5.14 -12.10 7.32
CA ALA A 456 -6.06 -12.84 6.49
C ALA A 456 -7.01 -11.95 5.69
N VAL A 457 -7.62 -10.97 6.35
CA VAL A 457 -8.51 -9.99 5.71
C VAL A 457 -7.74 -9.20 4.66
N MET A 458 -6.51 -8.77 4.94
CA MET A 458 -5.68 -8.05 3.95
C MET A 458 -5.32 -8.90 2.75
N SER A 459 -5.01 -10.19 2.96
CA SER A 459 -4.79 -11.12 1.85
C SER A 459 -6.03 -11.22 0.94
N LEU A 460 -7.23 -11.31 1.52
CA LEU A 460 -8.49 -11.33 0.77
C LEU A 460 -8.74 -10.04 -0.04
N GLN A 461 -8.18 -8.91 0.38
CA GLN A 461 -8.32 -7.63 -0.34
C GLN A 461 -7.34 -7.48 -1.51
N LEU A 462 -6.29 -8.31 -1.58
CA LEU A 462 -5.22 -8.17 -2.58
C LEU A 462 -5.71 -8.19 -4.04
N PRO A 463 -6.65 -9.04 -4.48
CA PRO A 463 -7.15 -9.01 -5.85
C PRO A 463 -7.76 -7.68 -6.26
N PHE A 464 -8.35 -6.91 -5.32
CA PHE A 464 -9.00 -5.63 -5.58
C PHE A 464 -8.01 -4.48 -5.85
N ALA A 465 -6.74 -4.69 -5.57
CA ALA A 465 -5.66 -3.79 -5.98
C ALA A 465 -4.87 -4.35 -7.16
N ALA A 466 -4.56 -5.65 -7.14
CA ALA A 466 -3.74 -6.30 -8.16
C ALA A 466 -4.42 -6.33 -9.53
N ILE A 467 -5.67 -6.78 -9.61
CA ILE A 467 -6.39 -6.91 -10.90
C ILE A 467 -6.56 -5.55 -11.60
N PRO A 468 -7.02 -4.46 -10.93
CA PRO A 468 -7.07 -3.14 -11.56
C PRO A 468 -5.70 -2.63 -12.02
N THR A 469 -4.64 -2.82 -11.22
CA THR A 469 -3.27 -2.42 -11.59
C THR A 469 -2.83 -3.12 -12.88
N ILE A 470 -3.03 -4.43 -12.97
CA ILE A 470 -2.69 -5.23 -14.16
C ILE A 470 -3.55 -4.84 -15.34
N ALA A 471 -4.86 -4.64 -15.14
CA ALA A 471 -5.79 -4.25 -16.19
C ALA A 471 -5.37 -2.93 -16.85
N PHE A 472 -5.13 -1.89 -16.04
CA PHE A 472 -4.79 -0.57 -16.56
C PHE A 472 -3.41 -0.53 -17.20
N THR A 473 -2.40 -1.20 -16.61
CA THR A 473 -1.05 -1.25 -17.19
C THR A 473 -0.96 -2.12 -18.45
N SER A 474 -1.94 -3.00 -18.68
CA SER A 474 -2.04 -3.82 -19.89
C SER A 474 -2.93 -3.23 -20.97
N CYS A 475 -3.56 -2.08 -20.71
CA CYS A 475 -4.45 -1.39 -21.65
C CYS A 475 -3.66 -0.40 -22.53
N ALA A 476 -3.61 -0.66 -23.83
CA ALA A 476 -2.89 0.20 -24.78
C ALA A 476 -3.50 1.62 -24.87
N ALA A 477 -4.81 1.78 -24.67
CA ALA A 477 -5.46 3.08 -24.64
C ALA A 477 -5.02 3.96 -23.46
N ILE A 478 -4.64 3.33 -22.33
CA ILE A 478 -4.21 4.01 -21.10
C ILE A 478 -2.70 4.25 -21.10
N MET A 479 -1.90 3.24 -21.49
CA MET A 479 -0.44 3.25 -21.35
C MET A 479 0.32 3.64 -22.62
N GLY A 480 -0.34 3.67 -23.78
CA GLY A 480 0.32 3.97 -25.05
C GLY A 480 1.49 3.03 -25.33
N GLU A 481 2.69 3.60 -25.52
CA GLU A 481 3.93 2.84 -25.78
C GLU A 481 4.45 2.06 -24.56
N PHE A 482 4.01 2.42 -23.34
CA PHE A 482 4.42 1.79 -22.09
C PHE A 482 3.51 0.63 -21.65
N VAL A 483 2.69 0.11 -22.56
CA VAL A 483 1.83 -1.06 -22.28
C VAL A 483 2.65 -2.30 -21.92
N ASN A 484 2.09 -3.16 -21.07
CA ASN A 484 2.71 -4.43 -20.70
C ASN A 484 2.97 -5.30 -21.94
N GLY A 485 4.21 -5.74 -22.12
CA GLY A 485 4.56 -6.77 -23.10
C GLY A 485 3.91 -8.12 -22.77
N LEU A 486 3.93 -9.06 -23.72
CA LEU A 486 3.28 -10.37 -23.58
C LEU A 486 3.78 -11.14 -22.33
N GLY A 487 5.08 -11.15 -22.09
CA GLY A 487 5.66 -11.81 -20.91
C GLY A 487 5.11 -11.25 -19.59
N ASN A 488 5.08 -9.92 -19.43
CA ASN A 488 4.50 -9.28 -18.25
C ASN A 488 3.01 -9.59 -18.09
N LYS A 489 2.24 -9.67 -19.19
CA LYS A 489 0.82 -10.05 -19.15
C LYS A 489 0.63 -11.47 -18.63
N ILE A 490 1.43 -12.43 -19.12
CA ILE A 490 1.37 -13.83 -18.69
C ILE A 490 1.73 -13.95 -17.19
N VAL A 491 2.85 -13.38 -16.78
CA VAL A 491 3.27 -13.38 -15.36
C VAL A 491 2.19 -12.76 -14.47
N SER A 492 1.61 -11.65 -14.89
CA SER A 492 0.55 -10.97 -14.14
C SER A 492 -0.73 -11.81 -14.02
N ILE A 493 -1.11 -12.52 -15.08
CA ILE A 493 -2.28 -13.43 -15.04
C ILE A 493 -2.02 -14.61 -14.10
N LEU A 494 -0.83 -15.23 -14.20
CA LEU A 494 -0.44 -16.32 -13.30
C LEU A 494 -0.45 -15.86 -11.85
N LEU A 495 0.12 -14.68 -11.57
CA LEU A 495 0.08 -14.07 -10.24
C LEU A 495 -1.36 -13.90 -9.74
N THR A 496 -2.25 -13.38 -10.57
CA THR A 496 -3.67 -13.20 -10.21
C THR A 496 -4.33 -14.54 -9.84
N ILE A 497 -4.06 -15.59 -10.61
CA ILE A 497 -4.59 -16.93 -10.35
C ILE A 497 -4.07 -17.47 -9.02
N VAL A 498 -2.75 -17.34 -8.76
CA VAL A 498 -2.13 -17.80 -7.52
C VAL A 498 -2.73 -17.06 -6.32
N VAL A 499 -2.83 -15.73 -6.37
CA VAL A 499 -3.38 -14.91 -5.29
C VAL A 499 -4.84 -15.28 -4.99
N ILE A 500 -5.68 -15.42 -6.01
CA ILE A 500 -7.08 -15.83 -5.81
C ILE A 500 -7.15 -17.25 -5.23
N GLY A 501 -6.33 -18.17 -5.71
CA GLY A 501 -6.27 -19.56 -5.22
C GLY A 501 -5.86 -19.63 -3.75
N VAL A 502 -4.81 -18.92 -3.37
CA VAL A 502 -4.32 -18.81 -1.98
C VAL A 502 -5.41 -18.24 -1.07
N ASN A 503 -6.11 -17.19 -1.51
CA ASN A 503 -7.18 -16.57 -0.73
C ASN A 503 -8.39 -17.49 -0.54
N LEU A 504 -8.77 -18.24 -1.57
CA LEU A 504 -9.87 -19.23 -1.47
C LEU A 504 -9.49 -20.37 -0.52
N TYR A 505 -8.25 -20.88 -0.63
CA TYR A 505 -7.73 -21.89 0.28
C TYR A 505 -7.78 -21.41 1.74
N PHE A 506 -7.33 -20.18 1.98
CA PHE A 506 -7.35 -19.55 3.30
C PHE A 506 -8.78 -19.52 3.89
N VAL A 507 -9.77 -19.06 3.10
CA VAL A 507 -11.17 -18.99 3.56
C VAL A 507 -11.68 -20.38 3.95
N VAL A 508 -11.38 -21.42 3.15
CA VAL A 508 -11.81 -22.80 3.45
C VAL A 508 -11.20 -23.27 4.77
N VAL A 509 -9.88 -23.13 4.95
CA VAL A 509 -9.19 -23.57 6.17
C VAL A 509 -9.70 -22.80 7.39
N GLN A 510 -9.93 -21.49 7.27
CA GLN A 510 -10.42 -20.70 8.39
C GLN A 510 -11.86 -21.06 8.78
N VAL A 511 -12.72 -21.35 7.81
CA VAL A 511 -14.09 -21.82 8.07
C VAL A 511 -14.08 -23.19 8.78
N GLU A 512 -13.18 -24.09 8.38
CA GLU A 512 -13.00 -25.39 9.03
C GLU A 512 -12.51 -25.23 10.47
N ASN A 513 -11.50 -24.41 10.70
CA ASN A 513 -10.91 -24.17 12.03
C ASN A 513 -11.89 -23.51 13.01
N MET A 514 -12.76 -22.63 12.54
CA MET A 514 -13.73 -21.93 13.39
C MET A 514 -14.99 -22.76 13.69
N GLU A 515 -15.11 -24.01 13.16
CA GLU A 515 -16.28 -24.86 13.30
C GLU A 515 -17.62 -24.15 13.05
N ILE A 516 -17.65 -23.23 12.09
CA ILE A 516 -18.81 -22.39 11.78
C ILE A 516 -19.99 -23.28 11.33
N LYS A 517 -21.13 -23.18 12.03
CA LYS A 517 -22.33 -24.00 11.76
C LYS A 517 -23.57 -23.11 11.57
N GLY A 518 -24.57 -23.68 10.89
CA GLY A 518 -25.90 -23.04 10.75
C GLY A 518 -25.94 -21.77 9.92
N GLY A 519 -26.64 -20.75 10.41
CA GLY A 519 -26.87 -19.49 9.69
C GLY A 519 -25.60 -18.70 9.39
N LEU A 520 -24.59 -18.79 10.24
CA LEU A 520 -23.30 -18.11 10.02
C LEU A 520 -22.55 -18.74 8.84
N LEU A 521 -22.59 -20.05 8.68
CA LEU A 521 -22.01 -20.72 7.50
C LEU A 521 -22.70 -20.27 6.20
N ALA A 522 -24.04 -20.15 6.21
CA ALA A 522 -24.77 -19.64 5.06
C ALA A 522 -24.36 -18.21 4.70
N LEU A 523 -24.15 -17.35 5.70
CA LEU A 523 -23.65 -16.00 5.50
C LEU A 523 -22.26 -15.98 4.86
N VAL A 524 -21.33 -16.78 5.37
CA VAL A 524 -19.97 -16.93 4.81
C VAL A 524 -20.01 -17.41 3.37
N CYS A 525 -20.85 -18.42 3.06
CA CYS A 525 -21.05 -18.89 1.68
C CYS A 525 -21.57 -17.79 0.75
N ILE A 526 -22.52 -16.98 1.20
CA ILE A 526 -23.04 -15.84 0.42
C ILE A 526 -21.92 -14.84 0.14
N PHE A 527 -21.13 -14.47 1.16
CA PHE A 527 -19.99 -13.56 0.97
C PHE A 527 -18.94 -14.14 0.02
N ALA A 528 -18.62 -15.44 0.12
CA ALA A 528 -17.68 -16.11 -0.78
C ALA A 528 -18.18 -16.08 -2.24
N ILE A 529 -19.46 -16.33 -2.48
CA ILE A 529 -20.06 -16.24 -3.82
C ILE A 529 -19.97 -14.82 -4.36
N LEU A 530 -20.34 -13.81 -3.56
CA LEU A 530 -20.25 -12.40 -3.97
C LEU A 530 -18.81 -11.98 -4.25
N TYR A 531 -17.86 -12.45 -3.45
CA TYR A 531 -16.42 -12.21 -3.63
C TYR A 531 -15.95 -12.80 -4.96
N ILE A 532 -16.28 -14.06 -5.26
CA ILE A 532 -15.91 -14.72 -6.52
C ILE A 532 -16.55 -14.01 -7.72
N LEU A 533 -17.82 -13.64 -7.65
CA LEU A 533 -18.52 -12.94 -8.73
C LEU A 533 -17.89 -11.56 -9.01
N PHE A 534 -17.49 -10.85 -7.96
CA PHE A 534 -16.86 -9.57 -8.12
C PHE A 534 -15.43 -9.68 -8.69
N ASN A 535 -14.64 -10.66 -8.25
CA ASN A 535 -13.34 -10.95 -8.85
C ASN A 535 -13.49 -11.35 -10.33
N LEU A 536 -14.49 -12.15 -10.68
CA LEU A 536 -14.77 -12.50 -12.08
C LEU A 536 -15.12 -11.27 -12.91
N TYR A 537 -15.90 -10.33 -12.36
CA TYR A 537 -16.17 -9.05 -13.01
C TYR A 537 -14.88 -8.27 -13.30
N LEU A 538 -13.96 -8.18 -12.34
CA LEU A 538 -12.66 -7.49 -12.50
C LEU A 538 -11.78 -8.20 -13.54
N VAL A 539 -11.75 -9.53 -13.56
CA VAL A 539 -11.01 -10.33 -14.55
C VAL A 539 -11.57 -10.15 -15.96
N ILE A 540 -12.90 -10.08 -16.12
CA ILE A 540 -13.53 -9.78 -17.42
C ILE A 540 -13.13 -8.38 -17.90
N HIS A 541 -13.11 -7.38 -17.01
CA HIS A 541 -12.65 -6.03 -17.33
C HIS A 541 -11.17 -6.05 -17.75
N MET A 542 -10.32 -6.75 -16.99
CA MET A 542 -8.89 -6.90 -17.31
C MET A 542 -8.69 -7.56 -18.68
N ALA A 543 -9.40 -8.63 -18.99
CA ALA A 543 -9.31 -9.32 -20.27
C ALA A 543 -9.78 -8.45 -21.45
N ALA A 544 -10.80 -7.62 -21.24
CA ALA A 544 -11.23 -6.62 -22.23
C ALA A 544 -10.14 -5.54 -22.45
N CYS A 545 -9.53 -5.02 -21.38
CA CYS A 545 -8.42 -4.07 -21.44
C CYS A 545 -7.18 -4.63 -22.14
N MET A 546 -6.93 -5.95 -22.03
CA MET A 546 -5.84 -6.64 -22.73
C MET A 546 -6.07 -6.79 -24.25
N GLY A 547 -7.23 -6.38 -24.76
CA GLY A 547 -7.54 -6.36 -26.18
C GLY A 547 -8.31 -7.58 -26.70
N ASN A 548 -9.02 -8.31 -25.83
CA ASN A 548 -9.86 -9.42 -26.26
C ASN A 548 -11.10 -8.91 -27.04
N GLN A 549 -11.05 -9.00 -28.38
CA GLN A 549 -12.08 -8.48 -29.29
C GLN A 549 -13.46 -9.09 -29.04
N ARG A 550 -13.53 -10.38 -28.64
CA ARG A 550 -14.81 -11.05 -28.37
C ARG A 550 -15.52 -10.42 -27.17
N LEU A 551 -14.77 -10.10 -26.12
CA LEU A 551 -15.30 -9.44 -24.93
C LEU A 551 -15.66 -7.97 -25.24
N MET A 552 -14.82 -7.24 -25.95
CA MET A 552 -15.06 -5.84 -26.31
C MET A 552 -16.33 -5.68 -27.16
N ASN A 553 -16.63 -6.64 -28.04
CA ASN A 553 -17.80 -6.60 -28.91
C ASN A 553 -19.09 -7.11 -28.24
N SER A 554 -19.00 -7.67 -27.04
CA SER A 554 -20.19 -8.15 -26.30
C SER A 554 -21.01 -6.97 -25.79
N ARG A 555 -22.32 -6.92 -26.15
CA ARG A 555 -23.25 -5.88 -25.68
C ARG A 555 -23.35 -5.82 -24.15
N TRP A 556 -23.27 -6.95 -23.47
CA TRP A 556 -23.31 -7.03 -22.00
C TRP A 556 -22.04 -6.39 -21.41
N VAL A 557 -20.84 -6.73 -21.92
CA VAL A 557 -19.57 -6.17 -21.46
C VAL A 557 -19.54 -4.65 -21.69
N GLN A 558 -19.96 -4.18 -22.86
CA GLN A 558 -20.05 -2.74 -23.17
C GLN A 558 -21.00 -2.01 -22.20
N ARG A 559 -22.14 -2.65 -21.88
CA ARG A 559 -23.14 -2.01 -21.03
C ARG A 559 -22.78 -2.03 -19.55
N PHE A 560 -22.15 -3.09 -19.03
CA PHE A 560 -21.97 -3.29 -17.59
C PHE A 560 -20.52 -3.20 -17.13
N VAL A 561 -19.55 -3.53 -17.98
CA VAL A 561 -18.14 -3.67 -17.59
C VAL A 561 -17.27 -2.52 -18.12
N LEU A 562 -17.40 -2.16 -19.39
CA LEU A 562 -16.56 -1.13 -19.98
C LEU A 562 -16.90 0.27 -19.47
N PRO A 563 -15.92 1.19 -19.44
CA PRO A 563 -16.11 2.54 -18.97
C PRO A 563 -17.13 3.31 -19.82
N SER A 564 -17.73 4.34 -19.22
CA SER A 564 -18.57 5.30 -19.95
C SER A 564 -17.72 6.20 -20.86
N GLN A 565 -18.37 7.02 -21.70
CA GLN A 565 -17.71 7.90 -22.70
C GLN A 565 -16.64 8.84 -22.12
N ASN A 566 -16.61 9.09 -20.80
CA ASN A 566 -15.66 9.97 -20.11
C ASN A 566 -14.43 9.22 -19.55
N SER A 567 -14.09 8.04 -20.10
CA SER A 567 -12.92 7.29 -19.67
C SER A 567 -11.61 7.97 -20.09
N PHE A 568 -10.58 7.84 -19.25
CA PHE A 568 -9.26 8.32 -19.61
C PHE A 568 -8.65 7.48 -20.74
N SER A 569 -8.14 8.17 -21.78
CA SER A 569 -7.31 7.60 -22.83
C SER A 569 -6.14 8.54 -23.10
N ILE A 570 -4.94 7.99 -23.29
CA ILE A 570 -3.75 8.79 -23.57
C ILE A 570 -3.87 9.54 -24.92
N LYS A 571 -4.62 9.00 -25.87
CA LYS A 571 -4.89 9.67 -27.15
C LYS A 571 -5.71 10.94 -26.95
N ASN A 572 -6.74 10.89 -26.10
CA ASN A 572 -7.57 12.06 -25.76
C ASN A 572 -6.78 13.09 -24.96
N ALA A 573 -5.92 12.63 -24.02
CA ALA A 573 -5.05 13.51 -23.28
C ALA A 573 -4.07 14.29 -24.19
N ASN A 574 -3.43 13.60 -25.13
CA ASN A 574 -2.48 14.23 -26.06
C ASN A 574 -3.16 15.21 -27.04
N SER A 575 -4.38 14.93 -27.51
CA SER A 575 -5.15 15.85 -28.35
C SER A 575 -5.56 17.12 -27.57
N THR A 576 -5.91 16.97 -26.30
CA THR A 576 -6.29 18.10 -25.43
C THR A 576 -5.06 18.95 -25.06
N TYR A 577 -3.90 18.32 -24.81
CA TYR A 577 -2.64 19.07 -24.61
C TYR A 577 -2.22 19.82 -25.88
N ALA A 578 -2.38 19.21 -27.06
CA ALA A 578 -2.09 19.88 -28.33
C ALA A 578 -3.01 21.08 -28.59
N SER A 579 -4.31 20.99 -28.26
CA SER A 579 -5.27 22.08 -28.45
C SER A 579 -5.12 23.24 -27.47
N ILE A 580 -4.64 22.99 -26.24
CA ILE A 580 -4.39 24.04 -25.24
C ILE A 580 -3.18 24.91 -25.61
N PHE A 581 -2.22 24.35 -26.38
CA PHE A 581 -0.96 25.05 -26.74
C PHE A 581 -0.88 25.49 -28.20
N SER A 582 -1.85 25.11 -29.06
CA SER A 582 -1.99 25.67 -30.41
C SER A 582 -2.82 26.95 -30.48
N GLY A 583 -3.30 27.43 -29.33
CA GLY A 583 -4.05 28.68 -29.17
C GLY A 583 -3.23 29.83 -28.58
N GLN A 584 -1.89 29.80 -28.71
CA GLN A 584 -0.99 30.94 -28.51
C GLN A 584 -0.42 31.42 -29.82
#